data_c1ece39ffd5a533acd57528f7bcc1a0e
#
_entry.id   c1ece39ffd5a533acd57528f7bcc1a0e
#
_cell.length_a   1.000
_cell.length_b   1.000
_cell.length_c   1.000
_cell.angle_alpha   90.00
_cell.angle_beta   90.00
_cell.angle_gamma   90.00
#
_symmetry.space_group_name_H-M   'P 1'
#
loop_
_entity.id
_entity.type
_entity.pdbx_description
1 polymer ?
#
loop_
_entity_poly.entity_id
_entity_poly.type
_entity_poly.pdbx_seq_one_letter_code
_entity_poly.pdbx_strand_id
1 'polypeptide(L)'
;KALNGSLGFTATFGDFTATVDGYLINVKDRIVLTGYFDASSFNLGVDEAQFFVNGVDTKTTGLDVVLSWKKKINDNSFSASLVGNINNMKIDKVKNGSLDKEIFFGEREKAFLLASAPDNKFGLNLNYDRKWFNAGLAFTRFSEVKLLDYQMYEDVAGYGSFAEQIKAATDTYGAKIVTDLTLGFQLQKHTKLSIGANNLFNIYPDQQDDWVEAGGYWDAVQMGFSGAYYYARLGFNF
;
A
#
# COMPACT_ATOMS: atom_id res chain seq x y z
N LYS A 1 17.09 -1.31 15.46
CA LYS A 1 17.52 0.12 15.53
C LYS A 1 17.20 0.79 14.21
N ALA A 2 16.72 2.07 14.22
CA ALA A 2 16.45 2.82 13.00
C ALA A 2 17.26 4.14 12.99
N LEU A 3 17.76 4.50 11.80
CA LEU A 3 18.31 5.81 11.48
C LEU A 3 17.50 6.38 10.32
N ASN A 4 16.89 7.54 10.55
CA ASN A 4 16.06 8.20 9.57
C ASN A 4 16.62 9.60 9.29
N GLY A 5 16.61 10.01 8.04
CA GLY A 5 16.94 11.35 7.60
C GLY A 5 15.99 11.80 6.50
N SER A 6 15.60 13.06 6.51
CA SER A 6 14.81 13.66 5.43
C SER A 6 15.27 15.09 5.16
N LEU A 7 15.08 15.53 3.94
CA LEU A 7 15.29 16.91 3.50
C LEU A 7 14.18 17.29 2.53
N GLY A 8 13.51 18.39 2.85
CA GLY A 8 12.39 18.86 2.06
C GLY A 8 12.46 20.33 1.71
N PHE A 9 11.71 20.69 0.68
CA PHE A 9 11.57 22.05 0.20
C PHE A 9 10.09 22.33 -0.09
N THR A 10 9.63 23.50 0.37
CA THR A 10 8.28 24.02 0.07
C THR A 10 8.38 25.38 -0.60
N ALA A 11 7.63 25.56 -1.68
CA ALA A 11 7.51 26.84 -2.38
C ALA A 11 6.04 27.16 -2.66
N THR A 12 5.69 28.45 -2.56
CA THR A 12 4.35 28.96 -2.87
C THR A 12 4.45 30.01 -3.97
N PHE A 13 3.64 29.82 -5.02
CA PHE A 13 3.57 30.69 -6.19
C PHE A 13 2.11 31.06 -6.46
N GLY A 14 1.68 32.22 -5.98
CA GLY A 14 0.28 32.63 -6.07
C GLY A 14 -0.66 31.65 -5.39
N ASP A 15 -1.55 31.05 -6.19
CA ASP A 15 -2.54 30.07 -5.70
C ASP A 15 -1.99 28.63 -5.60
N PHE A 16 -0.71 28.39 -5.94
CA PHE A 16 -0.06 27.09 -5.92
C PHE A 16 0.95 26.97 -4.79
N THR A 17 0.98 25.80 -4.17
CA THR A 17 2.04 25.38 -3.23
C THR A 17 2.57 24.02 -3.65
N ALA A 18 3.88 23.89 -3.68
CA ALA A 18 4.58 22.63 -3.95
C ALA A 18 5.49 22.30 -2.79
N THR A 19 5.43 21.06 -2.31
CA THR A 19 6.34 20.49 -1.31
C THR A 19 6.95 19.23 -1.87
N VAL A 20 8.27 19.07 -1.70
CA VAL A 20 9.00 17.87 -2.11
C VAL A 20 9.94 17.51 -0.98
N ASP A 21 9.86 16.27 -0.50
CA ASP A 21 10.67 15.73 0.59
C ASP A 21 11.35 14.44 0.15
N GLY A 22 12.69 14.43 0.15
CA GLY A 22 13.48 13.21 -0.01
C GLY A 22 13.78 12.59 1.35
N TYR A 23 13.72 11.26 1.47
CA TYR A 23 13.98 10.58 2.72
C TYR A 23 14.83 9.31 2.56
N LEU A 24 15.50 8.96 3.65
CA LEU A 24 16.27 7.74 3.81
C LEU A 24 15.94 7.12 5.17
N ILE A 25 15.61 5.83 5.18
CA ILE A 25 15.30 5.06 6.38
C ILE A 25 16.16 3.80 6.37
N ASN A 26 17.07 3.69 7.33
CA ASN A 26 17.86 2.48 7.57
C ASN A 26 17.34 1.79 8.82
N VAL A 27 16.87 0.56 8.69
CA VAL A 27 16.43 -0.27 9.82
C VAL A 27 17.39 -1.44 9.97
N LYS A 28 18.06 -1.52 11.11
CA LYS A 28 18.87 -2.68 11.49
C LYS A 28 18.07 -3.56 12.45
N ASP A 29 18.28 -4.86 12.36
CA ASP A 29 17.63 -5.84 13.23
C ASP A 29 16.09 -5.75 13.13
N ARG A 30 15.56 -5.62 11.91
CA ARG A 30 14.12 -5.62 11.65
C ARG A 30 13.56 -6.99 12.02
N ILE A 31 12.46 -6.97 12.77
CA ILE A 31 11.72 -8.17 13.10
C ILE A 31 10.97 -8.64 11.86
N VAL A 32 11.17 -9.90 11.51
CA VAL A 32 10.50 -10.58 10.40
C VAL A 32 10.05 -11.96 10.87
N LEU A 33 9.04 -12.50 10.20
CA LEU A 33 8.67 -13.91 10.34
C LEU A 33 9.63 -14.72 9.46
N THR A 34 10.13 -15.83 9.97
CA THR A 34 10.99 -16.76 9.21
C THR A 34 10.16 -17.57 8.21
N GLY A 35 10.82 -18.27 7.30
CA GLY A 35 10.24 -19.40 6.59
C GLY A 35 9.98 -20.58 7.53
N TYR A 36 9.53 -21.69 6.96
CA TYR A 36 9.17 -22.89 7.71
C TYR A 36 10.41 -23.75 8.03
N PHE A 37 10.55 -24.11 9.31
CA PHE A 37 11.56 -25.03 9.79
C PHE A 37 10.92 -26.37 10.10
N ASP A 38 11.57 -27.48 9.72
CA ASP A 38 11.17 -28.82 10.16
C ASP A 38 11.25 -28.92 11.68
N ALA A 39 10.12 -29.12 12.31
CA ALA A 39 9.95 -29.28 13.76
C ALA A 39 9.62 -30.69 14.16
N SER A 40 9.52 -31.66 13.25
CA SER A 40 9.11 -33.04 13.47
C SER A 40 10.00 -33.76 14.48
N SER A 41 11.29 -33.44 14.51
CA SER A 41 12.27 -34.06 15.43
C SER A 41 12.12 -33.61 16.90
N PHE A 42 11.36 -32.55 17.19
CA PHE A 42 11.19 -32.03 18.55
C PHE A 42 10.04 -32.67 19.34
N ASN A 43 9.25 -33.53 18.71
CA ASN A 43 8.08 -34.21 19.32
C ASN A 43 7.07 -33.24 19.96
N LEU A 44 6.87 -32.08 19.36
CA LEU A 44 5.95 -31.03 19.82
C LEU A 44 4.53 -31.20 19.29
N GLY A 45 4.27 -32.21 18.46
CA GLY A 45 2.97 -32.45 17.82
C GLY A 45 2.73 -31.50 16.64
N VAL A 46 3.78 -30.89 16.12
CA VAL A 46 3.80 -30.04 14.92
C VAL A 46 4.96 -30.46 14.02
N ASP A 47 4.75 -30.46 12.71
CA ASP A 47 5.76 -30.86 11.74
C ASP A 47 6.61 -29.66 11.31
N GLU A 48 6.05 -28.45 11.36
CA GLU A 48 6.70 -27.22 10.94
C GLU A 48 6.53 -26.10 11.97
N ALA A 49 7.49 -25.18 12.02
CA ALA A 49 7.48 -24.00 12.88
C ALA A 49 8.02 -22.75 12.18
N GLN A 50 7.38 -21.64 12.48
CA GLN A 50 7.88 -20.29 12.12
C GLN A 50 8.03 -19.46 13.39
N PHE A 51 8.93 -18.50 13.39
CA PHE A 51 9.12 -17.61 14.53
C PHE A 51 9.54 -16.21 14.11
N PHE A 52 9.21 -15.23 14.95
CA PHE A 52 9.68 -13.85 14.77
C PHE A 52 11.11 -13.70 15.24
N VAL A 53 11.91 -13.04 14.42
CA VAL A 53 13.34 -12.87 14.69
C VAL A 53 13.84 -11.51 14.20
N ASN A 54 14.88 -10.99 14.82
CA ASN A 54 15.62 -9.80 14.34
C ASN A 54 16.50 -10.20 13.14
N GLY A 55 15.88 -10.51 12.01
CA GLY A 55 16.47 -11.27 10.91
C GLY A 55 17.06 -10.48 9.78
N VAL A 56 16.65 -9.20 9.56
CA VAL A 56 17.09 -8.46 8.38
C VAL A 56 17.44 -7.01 8.67
N ASP A 57 18.36 -6.48 7.87
CA ASP A 57 18.61 -5.05 7.74
C ASP A 57 17.99 -4.55 6.44
N THR A 58 17.25 -3.44 6.50
CA THR A 58 16.60 -2.85 5.33
C THR A 58 16.99 -1.39 5.18
N LYS A 59 17.01 -0.95 3.91
CA LYS A 59 17.20 0.44 3.53
C LYS A 59 16.04 0.86 2.63
N THR A 60 15.35 1.92 3.01
CA THR A 60 14.30 2.53 2.19
C THR A 60 14.70 3.94 1.81
N THR A 61 14.62 4.27 0.55
CA THR A 61 14.76 5.63 0.03
C THR A 61 13.47 6.03 -0.66
N GLY A 62 13.08 7.29 -0.53
CA GLY A 62 11.85 7.72 -1.17
C GLY A 62 11.76 9.22 -1.37
N LEU A 63 10.71 9.58 -2.09
CA LEU A 63 10.33 10.94 -2.40
C LEU A 63 8.84 11.15 -2.14
N ASP A 64 8.50 12.14 -1.33
CA ASP A 64 7.14 12.61 -1.14
C ASP A 64 6.94 13.91 -1.92
N VAL A 65 5.82 14.01 -2.62
CA VAL A 65 5.45 15.21 -3.39
C VAL A 65 4.03 15.61 -3.02
N VAL A 66 3.85 16.89 -2.69
CA VAL A 66 2.51 17.46 -2.48
C VAL A 66 2.41 18.72 -3.34
N LEU A 67 1.48 18.71 -4.28
CA LEU A 67 1.11 19.88 -5.05
C LEU A 67 -0.29 20.30 -4.66
N SER A 68 -0.49 21.55 -4.30
CA SER A 68 -1.79 22.09 -3.89
C SER A 68 -2.10 23.35 -4.66
N TRP A 69 -3.34 23.47 -5.08
CA TRP A 69 -3.89 24.66 -5.70
C TRP A 69 -5.24 25.00 -5.08
N LYS A 70 -5.48 26.27 -4.80
CA LYS A 70 -6.76 26.75 -4.29
C LYS A 70 -7.12 28.10 -4.89
N LYS A 71 -8.31 28.20 -5.46
CA LYS A 71 -8.83 29.39 -6.08
C LYS A 71 -10.23 29.71 -5.58
N LYS A 72 -10.44 30.97 -5.18
CA LYS A 72 -11.76 31.47 -4.86
C LYS A 72 -12.20 32.46 -5.93
N ILE A 73 -13.39 32.25 -6.51
CA ILE A 73 -14.01 33.10 -7.50
C ILE A 73 -15.43 33.42 -7.04
N ASN A 74 -15.65 34.63 -6.55
CA ASN A 74 -16.88 35.03 -5.90
C ASN A 74 -17.23 34.10 -4.72
N ASP A 75 -18.42 33.48 -4.75
CA ASP A 75 -18.88 32.52 -3.75
C ASP A 75 -18.43 31.07 -3.99
N ASN A 76 -17.64 30.83 -5.02
CA ASN A 76 -17.17 29.49 -5.38
C ASN A 76 -15.70 29.33 -4.95
N SER A 77 -15.39 28.21 -4.33
CA SER A 77 -14.02 27.80 -3.98
C SER A 77 -13.69 26.49 -4.70
N PHE A 78 -12.57 26.49 -5.39
CA PHE A 78 -12.01 25.31 -6.06
C PHE A 78 -10.70 24.96 -5.39
N SER A 79 -10.47 23.69 -5.17
CA SER A 79 -9.15 23.22 -4.77
C SER A 79 -8.80 21.90 -5.45
N ALA A 80 -7.53 21.76 -5.74
CA ALA A 80 -6.94 20.52 -6.24
C ALA A 80 -5.67 20.21 -5.45
N SER A 81 -5.45 18.96 -5.12
CA SER A 81 -4.18 18.51 -4.54
C SER A 81 -3.76 17.18 -5.14
N LEU A 82 -2.50 17.11 -5.54
CA LEU A 82 -1.82 15.88 -5.91
C LEU A 82 -0.84 15.53 -4.80
N VAL A 83 -0.98 14.35 -4.25
CA VAL A 83 -0.06 13.78 -3.25
C VAL A 83 0.56 12.54 -3.84
N GLY A 84 1.87 12.43 -3.81
CA GLY A 84 2.59 11.28 -4.34
C GLY A 84 3.68 10.82 -3.38
N ASN A 85 3.79 9.51 -3.24
CA ASN A 85 4.93 8.85 -2.61
C ASN A 85 5.55 7.89 -3.62
N ILE A 86 6.86 7.94 -3.73
CA ILE A 86 7.68 6.97 -4.47
C ILE A 86 8.69 6.45 -3.49
N ASN A 87 8.78 5.13 -3.31
CA ASN A 87 9.73 4.51 -2.40
C ASN A 87 10.44 3.32 -3.05
N ASN A 88 11.63 3.02 -2.55
CA ASN A 88 12.39 1.86 -2.95
C ASN A 88 12.98 1.24 -1.67
N MET A 89 12.44 0.09 -1.28
CA MET A 89 12.96 -0.69 -0.16
C MET A 89 13.90 -1.77 -0.69
N LYS A 90 15.05 -1.91 -0.02
CA LYS A 90 16.03 -2.98 -0.27
C LYS A 90 16.33 -3.72 1.03
N ILE A 91 16.55 -5.01 0.90
CA ILE A 91 17.06 -5.84 1.99
C ILE A 91 18.58 -5.85 1.84
N ASP A 92 19.27 -5.16 2.76
CA ASP A 92 20.73 -5.03 2.71
C ASP A 92 21.42 -6.27 3.26
N LYS A 93 20.82 -6.93 4.26
CA LYS A 93 21.44 -8.08 4.92
C LYS A 93 20.38 -9.00 5.53
N VAL A 94 20.55 -10.30 5.32
CA VAL A 94 19.87 -11.37 6.06
C VAL A 94 20.81 -11.92 7.12
N LYS A 95 20.35 -12.06 8.37
CA LYS A 95 21.13 -12.47 9.54
C LYS A 95 20.76 -13.87 9.99
N ASN A 96 20.96 -14.82 9.11
CA ASN A 96 20.58 -16.23 9.33
C ASN A 96 21.52 -17.03 10.26
N GLY A 97 22.66 -16.44 10.69
CA GLY A 97 23.65 -17.14 11.51
C GLY A 97 24.20 -18.39 10.80
N SER A 98 24.00 -19.55 11.41
CA SER A 98 24.36 -20.87 10.84
C SER A 98 23.21 -21.57 10.13
N LEU A 99 22.01 -20.96 10.10
CA LEU A 99 20.83 -21.55 9.47
C LEU A 99 20.89 -21.38 7.95
N ASP A 100 20.24 -22.28 7.22
CA ASP A 100 20.09 -22.11 5.78
C ASP A 100 19.37 -20.82 5.48
N LYS A 101 19.87 -20.06 4.51
CA LYS A 101 19.39 -18.72 4.22
C LYS A 101 17.99 -18.74 3.57
N GLU A 102 17.74 -19.72 2.71
CA GLU A 102 16.46 -19.82 2.01
C GLU A 102 15.35 -20.32 2.94
N ILE A 103 15.69 -21.21 3.90
CA ILE A 103 14.76 -21.63 4.97
C ILE A 103 14.53 -20.49 5.97
N PHE A 104 15.59 -19.75 6.32
CA PHE A 104 15.47 -18.70 7.34
C PHE A 104 14.68 -17.48 6.85
N PHE A 105 14.99 -16.98 5.65
CA PHE A 105 14.33 -15.81 5.02
C PHE A 105 14.57 -15.86 3.52
N GLY A 106 13.79 -16.70 2.86
CA GLY A 106 13.91 -17.02 1.44
C GLY A 106 13.30 -15.97 0.51
N GLU A 107 13.18 -16.30 -0.75
CA GLU A 107 12.67 -15.37 -1.77
C GLU A 107 11.19 -15.03 -1.54
N ARG A 108 10.39 -15.97 -1.00
CA ARG A 108 8.98 -15.73 -0.65
C ARG A 108 8.86 -14.68 0.46
N GLU A 109 9.59 -14.83 1.55
CA GLU A 109 9.59 -13.90 2.68
C GLU A 109 10.10 -12.51 2.26
N LYS A 110 11.10 -12.45 1.38
CA LYS A 110 11.60 -11.21 0.78
C LYS A 110 10.54 -10.53 -0.06
N ALA A 111 9.86 -11.28 -0.94
CA ALA A 111 8.78 -10.75 -1.77
C ALA A 111 7.64 -10.20 -0.90
N PHE A 112 7.23 -10.93 0.13
CA PHE A 112 6.22 -10.51 1.10
C PHE A 112 6.60 -9.21 1.80
N LEU A 113 7.84 -9.11 2.28
CA LEU A 113 8.33 -7.90 2.92
C LEU A 113 8.36 -6.70 1.97
N LEU A 114 8.81 -6.88 0.73
CA LEU A 114 8.89 -5.81 -0.27
C LEU A 114 7.50 -5.39 -0.76
N ALA A 115 6.56 -6.33 -0.92
CA ALA A 115 5.19 -6.06 -1.33
C ALA A 115 4.33 -5.39 -0.23
N SER A 116 4.80 -5.34 1.02
CA SER A 116 4.08 -4.73 2.15
C SER A 116 3.75 -3.24 1.93
N ALA A 117 4.46 -2.57 1.01
CA ALA A 117 4.14 -1.23 0.56
C ALA A 117 4.40 -1.14 -0.95
N PRO A 118 3.44 -0.64 -1.76
CA PRO A 118 3.65 -0.45 -3.19
C PRO A 118 4.77 0.58 -3.43
N ASP A 119 5.56 0.38 -4.49
CA ASP A 119 6.69 1.27 -4.84
C ASP A 119 6.27 2.72 -5.07
N ASN A 120 5.03 2.92 -5.46
CA ASN A 120 4.46 4.26 -5.53
C ASN A 120 2.94 4.27 -5.27
N LYS A 121 2.50 5.40 -4.71
CA LYS A 121 1.09 5.70 -4.48
C LYS A 121 0.84 7.16 -4.79
N PHE A 122 -0.18 7.45 -5.60
CA PHE A 122 -0.58 8.81 -5.94
C PHE A 122 -2.04 9.04 -5.61
N GLY A 123 -2.34 10.21 -5.05
CA GLY A 123 -3.69 10.66 -4.75
C GLY A 123 -3.96 12.01 -5.41
N LEU A 124 -5.04 12.13 -6.19
CA LEU A 124 -5.54 13.38 -6.72
C LEU A 124 -6.88 13.69 -6.05
N ASN A 125 -6.96 14.83 -5.37
CA ASN A 125 -8.20 15.31 -4.76
C ASN A 125 -8.64 16.59 -5.45
N LEU A 126 -9.90 16.62 -5.84
CA LEU A 126 -10.56 17.77 -6.46
C LEU A 126 -11.75 18.15 -5.60
N ASN A 127 -11.83 19.42 -5.17
CA ASN A 127 -12.95 19.88 -4.35
C ASN A 127 -13.53 21.16 -4.94
N TYR A 128 -14.85 21.23 -4.85
CA TYR A 128 -15.63 22.40 -5.15
C TYR A 128 -16.54 22.72 -3.97
N ASP A 129 -16.54 23.97 -3.53
CA ASP A 129 -17.35 24.45 -2.44
C ASP A 129 -18.13 25.70 -2.83
N ARG A 130 -19.41 25.70 -2.50
CA ARG A 130 -20.31 26.84 -2.54
C ARG A 130 -21.20 26.82 -1.31
N LYS A 131 -21.81 27.96 -0.93
CA LYS A 131 -22.63 28.09 0.31
C LYS A 131 -23.63 26.96 0.55
N TRP A 132 -24.27 26.46 -0.50
CA TRP A 132 -25.32 25.45 -0.40
C TRP A 132 -24.92 24.07 -0.93
N PHE A 133 -23.74 23.95 -1.57
CA PHE A 133 -23.27 22.71 -2.21
C PHE A 133 -21.77 22.56 -2.08
N ASN A 134 -21.33 21.35 -1.83
CA ASN A 134 -19.93 20.97 -1.99
C ASN A 134 -19.82 19.61 -2.71
N ALA A 135 -18.76 19.43 -3.47
CA ALA A 135 -18.42 18.19 -4.14
C ALA A 135 -16.93 17.89 -3.91
N GLY A 136 -16.62 16.68 -3.61
CA GLY A 136 -15.26 16.14 -3.51
C GLY A 136 -15.12 14.90 -4.36
N LEU A 137 -14.07 14.84 -5.17
CA LEU A 137 -13.70 13.70 -5.98
C LEU A 137 -12.24 13.36 -5.69
N ALA A 138 -11.99 12.13 -5.26
CA ALA A 138 -10.64 11.66 -4.97
C ALA A 138 -10.32 10.43 -5.82
N PHE A 139 -9.12 10.41 -6.39
CA PHE A 139 -8.55 9.29 -7.11
C PHE A 139 -7.31 8.84 -6.36
N THR A 140 -7.22 7.57 -6.04
CA THR A 140 -6.01 6.98 -5.46
C THR A 140 -5.50 5.89 -6.39
N ARG A 141 -4.30 6.09 -6.93
CA ARG A 141 -3.59 5.08 -7.70
C ARG A 141 -2.59 4.37 -6.81
N PHE A 142 -2.69 3.06 -6.80
CA PHE A 142 -1.71 2.15 -6.21
C PHE A 142 -0.88 1.52 -7.33
N SER A 143 0.43 1.43 -7.18
CA SER A 143 1.26 0.67 -8.13
C SER A 143 1.02 -0.83 -8.02
N GLU A 144 1.50 -1.57 -8.99
CA GLU A 144 1.57 -3.02 -8.92
C GLU A 144 2.43 -3.48 -7.74
N VAL A 145 2.16 -4.69 -7.27
CA VAL A 145 3.02 -5.44 -6.35
C VAL A 145 3.28 -6.81 -6.92
N LYS A 146 4.43 -7.40 -6.55
CA LYS A 146 4.83 -8.73 -6.98
C LYS A 146 5.00 -9.62 -5.77
N LEU A 147 4.49 -10.82 -5.88
CA LEU A 147 4.49 -11.83 -4.84
C LEU A 147 4.92 -13.16 -5.42
N LEU A 148 5.34 -14.06 -4.54
CA LEU A 148 5.67 -15.43 -4.87
C LEU A 148 4.58 -16.33 -4.29
N ASP A 149 4.08 -17.27 -5.10
CA ASP A 149 3.06 -18.21 -4.67
C ASP A 149 3.50 -19.06 -3.52
N TYR A 150 2.51 -19.53 -2.75
CA TYR A 150 2.75 -20.41 -1.61
C TYR A 150 3.41 -21.73 -2.04
N GLN A 151 2.98 -22.30 -3.15
CA GLN A 151 3.45 -23.60 -3.67
C GLN A 151 4.58 -23.48 -4.71
N MET A 152 5.24 -22.34 -4.80
CA MET A 152 6.21 -22.07 -5.86
C MET A 152 7.31 -23.15 -6.05
N TYR A 153 7.71 -23.85 -4.99
CA TYR A 153 8.74 -24.89 -5.07
C TYR A 153 8.22 -26.22 -5.60
N GLU A 154 6.94 -26.51 -5.41
CA GLU A 154 6.31 -27.73 -5.90
C GLU A 154 5.83 -27.58 -7.32
N ASP A 155 5.15 -26.48 -7.63
CA ASP A 155 4.53 -26.24 -8.93
C ASP A 155 5.53 -25.90 -10.02
N VAL A 156 6.68 -25.34 -9.66
CA VAL A 156 7.74 -24.96 -10.61
C VAL A 156 8.98 -25.85 -10.60
N ALA A 157 8.92 -26.99 -9.91
CA ALA A 157 10.06 -27.92 -9.78
C ALA A 157 10.62 -28.45 -11.13
N GLY A 158 9.87 -28.36 -12.22
CA GLY A 158 10.30 -28.71 -13.56
C GLY A 158 10.96 -27.58 -14.35
N TYR A 159 10.98 -26.37 -13.82
CA TYR A 159 11.60 -25.21 -14.46
C TYR A 159 13.10 -25.14 -14.12
N GLY A 160 13.96 -25.28 -15.06
CA GLY A 160 15.41 -25.15 -15.10
C GLY A 160 16.13 -24.67 -13.82
N SER A 161 16.77 -23.52 -13.88
CA SER A 161 17.51 -22.94 -12.75
C SER A 161 16.58 -22.35 -11.67
N PHE A 162 17.10 -22.20 -10.44
CA PHE A 162 16.37 -21.55 -9.32
C PHE A 162 15.82 -20.16 -9.71
N ALA A 163 16.56 -19.38 -10.48
CA ALA A 163 16.09 -18.07 -10.95
C ALA A 163 14.90 -18.17 -11.92
N GLU A 164 14.85 -19.22 -12.75
CA GLU A 164 13.70 -19.48 -13.63
C GLU A 164 12.48 -19.96 -12.83
N GLN A 165 12.69 -20.74 -11.79
CA GLN A 165 11.63 -21.14 -10.85
C GLN A 165 11.03 -19.93 -10.15
N ILE A 166 11.86 -19.05 -9.56
CA ILE A 166 11.39 -17.80 -8.93
C ILE A 166 10.59 -16.95 -9.94
N LYS A 167 11.08 -16.81 -11.16
CA LYS A 167 10.38 -16.05 -12.18
C LYS A 167 9.02 -16.66 -12.56
N ALA A 168 8.92 -17.98 -12.64
CA ALA A 168 7.69 -18.70 -12.96
C ALA A 168 6.66 -18.59 -11.84
N ALA A 169 7.11 -18.62 -10.57
CA ALA A 169 6.27 -18.51 -9.40
C ALA A 169 5.92 -17.06 -9.00
N THR A 170 6.41 -16.05 -9.74
CA THR A 170 6.16 -14.65 -9.41
C THR A 170 4.89 -14.15 -10.06
N ASP A 171 3.89 -13.84 -9.23
CA ASP A 171 2.67 -13.18 -9.66
C ASP A 171 2.77 -11.66 -9.60
N THR A 172 2.11 -11.02 -10.55
CA THR A 172 2.01 -9.56 -10.62
C THR A 172 0.57 -9.13 -10.41
N TYR A 173 0.33 -8.46 -9.29
CA TYR A 173 -0.95 -7.84 -8.96
C TYR A 173 -0.94 -6.41 -9.50
N GLY A 174 -1.66 -6.19 -10.59
CA GLY A 174 -1.61 -4.99 -11.41
C GLY A 174 -2.02 -3.72 -10.67
N ALA A 175 -1.54 -2.58 -11.18
CA ALA A 175 -1.88 -1.28 -10.62
C ALA A 175 -3.39 -1.01 -10.65
N LYS A 176 -3.94 -0.37 -9.61
CA LYS A 176 -5.36 -0.05 -9.46
C LYS A 176 -5.58 1.44 -9.21
N ILE A 177 -6.71 1.94 -9.68
CA ILE A 177 -7.19 3.30 -9.37
C ILE A 177 -8.54 3.18 -8.68
N VAL A 178 -8.61 3.68 -7.45
CA VAL A 178 -9.83 3.77 -6.65
C VAL A 178 -10.35 5.20 -6.71
N THR A 179 -11.66 5.36 -6.85
CA THR A 179 -12.32 6.67 -6.93
C THR A 179 -13.33 6.80 -5.82
N ASP A 180 -13.23 7.90 -5.05
CA ASP A 180 -14.18 8.24 -4.01
C ASP A 180 -14.94 9.52 -4.40
N LEU A 181 -16.24 9.56 -4.11
CA LEU A 181 -17.11 10.71 -4.38
C LEU A 181 -17.83 11.13 -3.11
N THR A 182 -17.86 12.43 -2.85
CA THR A 182 -18.67 13.02 -1.79
C THR A 182 -19.42 14.22 -2.34
N LEU A 183 -20.73 14.29 -2.08
CA LEU A 183 -21.59 15.42 -2.40
C LEU A 183 -22.26 15.89 -1.10
N GLY A 184 -22.24 17.19 -0.85
CA GLY A 184 -22.86 17.78 0.33
C GLY A 184 -23.82 18.91 -0.05
N PHE A 185 -24.99 18.93 0.59
CA PHE A 185 -26.05 19.89 0.35
C PHE A 185 -26.48 20.55 1.66
N GLN A 186 -26.40 21.86 1.74
CA GLN A 186 -27.00 22.62 2.84
C GLN A 186 -28.48 22.80 2.52
N LEU A 187 -29.34 21.94 3.06
CA LEU A 187 -30.79 21.94 2.78
C LEU A 187 -31.50 23.13 3.47
N GLN A 188 -31.11 23.41 4.72
CA GLN A 188 -31.60 24.50 5.54
C GLN A 188 -30.48 25.04 6.41
N LYS A 189 -30.72 26.15 7.12
CA LYS A 189 -29.73 26.80 8.01
C LYS A 189 -29.04 25.79 8.97
N HIS A 190 -29.81 24.82 9.47
CA HIS A 190 -29.35 23.85 10.45
C HIS A 190 -29.32 22.39 9.96
N THR A 191 -29.57 22.15 8.67
CA THR A 191 -29.70 20.80 8.12
C THR A 191 -28.77 20.61 6.92
N LYS A 192 -27.89 19.65 7.02
CA LYS A 192 -26.95 19.25 5.94
C LYS A 192 -27.18 17.79 5.55
N LEU A 193 -27.30 17.53 4.25
CA LEU A 193 -27.27 16.19 3.67
C LEU A 193 -25.90 15.96 3.03
N SER A 194 -25.30 14.82 3.32
CA SER A 194 -24.08 14.36 2.62
C SER A 194 -24.34 12.97 2.06
N ILE A 195 -24.05 12.76 0.79
CA ILE A 195 -24.09 11.46 0.10
C ILE A 195 -22.72 11.19 -0.51
N GLY A 196 -22.33 9.95 -0.58
CA GLY A 196 -21.04 9.61 -1.15
C GLY A 196 -20.85 8.12 -1.39
N ALA A 197 -19.72 7.83 -2.00
CA ALA A 197 -19.24 6.48 -2.23
C ALA A 197 -17.73 6.44 -2.02
N ASN A 198 -17.27 5.47 -1.27
CA ASN A 198 -15.87 5.05 -1.31
C ASN A 198 -15.77 3.92 -2.32
N ASN A 199 -14.71 3.93 -3.12
CA ASN A 199 -14.53 2.99 -4.20
C ASN A 199 -15.76 2.94 -5.14
N LEU A 200 -16.14 4.09 -5.68
CA LEU A 200 -17.36 4.31 -6.48
C LEU A 200 -17.56 3.28 -7.60
N PHE A 201 -16.48 2.81 -8.21
CA PHE A 201 -16.50 1.87 -9.33
C PHE A 201 -16.31 0.42 -8.91
N ASN A 202 -16.33 0.12 -7.61
CA ASN A 202 -16.22 -1.23 -7.06
C ASN A 202 -14.96 -1.99 -7.54
N ILE A 203 -13.82 -1.28 -7.53
CA ILE A 203 -12.53 -1.84 -7.95
C ILE A 203 -11.99 -2.77 -6.85
N TYR A 204 -11.50 -3.92 -7.25
CA TYR A 204 -10.82 -4.89 -6.40
C TYR A 204 -9.37 -5.07 -6.81
N PRO A 205 -8.48 -5.54 -5.92
CA PRO A 205 -7.18 -6.07 -6.32
C PRO A 205 -7.36 -7.29 -7.22
N ASP A 206 -6.28 -7.71 -7.90
CA ASP A 206 -6.30 -8.97 -8.64
C ASP A 206 -6.44 -10.14 -7.67
N GLN A 207 -7.12 -11.19 -8.08
CA GLN A 207 -7.27 -12.40 -7.29
C GLN A 207 -6.01 -13.25 -7.38
N GLN A 208 -5.69 -13.91 -6.29
CA GLN A 208 -4.71 -14.98 -6.25
C GLN A 208 -5.27 -16.18 -7.00
N ASP A 209 -4.49 -16.80 -7.87
CA ASP A 209 -4.97 -17.89 -8.75
C ASP A 209 -4.68 -19.29 -8.18
N ASP A 210 -3.66 -19.46 -7.35
CA ASP A 210 -3.28 -20.75 -6.76
C ASP A 210 -3.87 -20.94 -5.36
N TRP A 211 -3.05 -20.86 -4.32
CA TRP A 211 -3.50 -21.06 -2.95
C TRP A 211 -4.34 -19.87 -2.47
N VAL A 212 -5.62 -20.13 -2.19
CA VAL A 212 -6.61 -19.11 -1.87
C VAL A 212 -6.63 -18.83 -0.37
N GLU A 213 -5.92 -17.79 0.06
CA GLU A 213 -6.08 -17.16 1.36
C GLU A 213 -7.02 -15.93 1.25
N ALA A 214 -7.48 -15.38 2.35
CA ALA A 214 -8.29 -14.16 2.40
C ALA A 214 -9.41 -14.07 1.33
N GLY A 215 -10.10 -15.17 1.04
CA GLY A 215 -11.21 -15.22 0.09
C GLY A 215 -10.81 -15.06 -1.38
N GLY A 216 -9.59 -15.42 -1.74
CA GLY A 216 -9.05 -15.32 -3.11
C GLY A 216 -8.30 -14.03 -3.39
N TYR A 217 -8.05 -13.23 -2.34
CA TYR A 217 -7.23 -12.03 -2.42
C TYR A 217 -5.97 -12.23 -1.57
N TRP A 218 -4.93 -11.51 -1.93
CA TRP A 218 -3.68 -11.54 -1.19
C TRP A 218 -3.77 -10.69 0.09
N ASP A 219 -3.25 -11.19 1.23
CA ASP A 219 -3.33 -10.50 2.53
C ASP A 219 -2.59 -9.17 2.58
N ALA A 220 -1.51 -9.02 1.81
CA ALA A 220 -0.72 -7.80 1.70
C ALA A 220 -0.98 -7.03 0.41
N VAL A 221 -2.24 -7.02 -0.08
CA VAL A 221 -2.60 -6.27 -1.28
C VAL A 221 -2.31 -4.77 -1.14
N GLN A 222 -1.99 -4.13 -2.26
CA GLN A 222 -1.69 -2.70 -2.30
C GLN A 222 -2.89 -1.80 -1.95
N MET A 223 -4.09 -2.33 -1.91
CA MET A 223 -5.35 -1.64 -1.59
C MET A 223 -6.29 -2.57 -0.79
N GLY A 224 -7.30 -2.01 -0.16
CA GLY A 224 -8.34 -2.82 0.49
C GLY A 224 -9.21 -3.58 -0.51
N PHE A 225 -9.77 -4.72 -0.06
CA PHE A 225 -10.64 -5.58 -0.86
C PHE A 225 -12.12 -5.57 -0.41
N SER A 226 -12.55 -4.52 0.30
CA SER A 226 -13.93 -4.41 0.78
C SER A 226 -14.95 -4.01 -0.29
N GLY A 227 -14.50 -3.64 -1.49
CA GLY A 227 -15.37 -3.18 -2.56
C GLY A 227 -15.95 -1.78 -2.33
N ALA A 228 -17.05 -1.48 -3.01
CA ALA A 228 -17.74 -0.19 -2.93
C ALA A 228 -18.54 -0.06 -1.63
N TYR A 229 -18.49 1.14 -1.03
CA TYR A 229 -19.31 1.52 0.12
C TYR A 229 -20.03 2.82 -0.18
N TYR A 230 -21.38 2.77 -0.20
CA TYR A 230 -22.24 3.94 -0.44
C TYR A 230 -22.86 4.40 0.89
N TYR A 231 -22.94 5.71 1.09
CA TYR A 231 -23.51 6.27 2.31
C TYR A 231 -24.34 7.52 2.07
N ALA A 232 -25.30 7.74 2.98
CA ALA A 232 -26.01 9.00 3.14
C ALA A 232 -26.00 9.38 4.62
N ARG A 233 -25.72 10.66 4.90
CA ARG A 233 -25.68 11.22 6.25
C ARG A 233 -26.50 12.50 6.32
N LEU A 234 -27.46 12.56 7.24
CA LEU A 234 -28.21 13.76 7.56
C LEU A 234 -27.70 14.32 8.90
N GLY A 235 -27.23 15.56 8.88
CA GLY A 235 -26.70 16.26 10.05
C GLY A 235 -27.61 17.44 10.44
N PHE A 236 -27.79 17.62 11.75
CA PHE A 236 -28.52 18.74 12.33
C PHE A 236 -27.62 19.51 13.29
N ASN A 237 -27.55 20.84 13.15
CA ASN A 237 -26.87 21.73 14.09
C ASN A 237 -27.94 22.54 14.85
N PHE A 238 -27.90 22.49 16.16
CA PHE A 238 -28.83 23.18 17.03
C PHE A 238 -28.25 24.51 17.54
#